data_3dc3e7e200134b967dc809f6f114859c
#
_entry.id   3dc3e7e200134b967dc809f6f114859c
#
_cell.length_a   1.000
_cell.length_b   1.000
_cell.length_c   1.000
_cell.angle_alpha   90.00
_cell.angle_beta   90.00
_cell.angle_gamma   90.00
#
_symmetry.space_group_name_H-M   'P 1'
#
loop_
_entity.id
_entity.type
_entity.pdbx_description
1 polymer ?
#
loop_
_entity_poly.entity_id
_entity_poly.type
_entity_poly.pdbx_seq_one_letter_code
_entity_poly.pdbx_strand_id
1 'polypeptide(L)'
;MTDKIILVVSFGTSYNNNRALTIGAIEKDIDEAFPDYEMRRAFTSQMVINILKKRDDLAIDNVEEALERALADGVKTVIIQPTHIMNGTEYHFKIKDTVDKYIDKFENIPIAEPLLISDEDFEDLIASITSKGDYDDDTAVVFMGHGSPAESNMVYTKLQGMLKDKGFDNYYIGTVEAKPDYDDVLAMVKEGDYKKIVLKPLMVVAG
;
A
#
# COMPACT_ATOMS: atom_id res chain seq x y z
N MET A 1 -21.93 -19.42 -8.33
CA MET A 1 -21.23 -18.39 -7.54
C MET A 1 -20.06 -19.10 -6.87
N THR A 2 -18.90 -18.50 -6.83
CA THR A 2 -17.75 -19.09 -6.14
C THR A 2 -17.98 -19.02 -4.62
N ASP A 3 -17.47 -20.00 -3.89
CA ASP A 3 -17.47 -20.00 -2.44
C ASP A 3 -16.17 -19.45 -1.83
N LYS A 4 -15.26 -18.98 -2.71
CA LYS A 4 -13.93 -18.45 -2.34
C LYS A 4 -13.65 -17.13 -3.03
N ILE A 5 -13.27 -16.12 -2.26
CA ILE A 5 -12.90 -14.80 -2.78
C ILE A 5 -11.56 -14.35 -2.22
N ILE A 6 -10.88 -13.47 -2.97
CA ILE A 6 -9.82 -12.60 -2.44
C ILE A 6 -10.41 -11.20 -2.36
N LEU A 7 -10.53 -10.66 -1.15
CA LEU A 7 -10.93 -9.28 -0.92
C LEU A 7 -9.68 -8.40 -0.87
N VAL A 8 -9.41 -7.71 -1.97
CA VAL A 8 -8.30 -6.75 -2.06
C VAL A 8 -8.71 -5.45 -1.40
N VAL A 9 -8.01 -5.09 -0.32
CA VAL A 9 -8.34 -3.94 0.51
C VAL A 9 -7.29 -2.86 0.36
N SER A 10 -7.68 -1.73 -0.22
CA SER A 10 -6.84 -0.56 -0.44
C SER A 10 -7.35 0.64 0.38
N PHE A 11 -6.49 1.63 0.64
CA PHE A 11 -6.97 2.92 1.15
C PHE A 11 -7.98 3.55 0.17
N GLY A 12 -7.71 3.43 -1.11
CA GLY A 12 -8.51 3.99 -2.17
C GLY A 12 -7.98 5.32 -2.69
N THR A 13 -8.42 5.70 -3.87
CA THR A 13 -8.22 7.04 -4.46
C THR A 13 -9.43 7.46 -5.28
N SER A 14 -9.75 8.74 -5.22
CA SER A 14 -10.83 9.32 -6.02
C SER A 14 -10.40 9.68 -7.46
N TYR A 15 -9.12 9.62 -7.79
CA TYR A 15 -8.59 9.89 -9.12
C TYR A 15 -8.71 8.65 -10.01
N ASN A 16 -9.62 8.67 -10.98
CA ASN A 16 -9.97 7.49 -11.80
C ASN A 16 -8.78 6.90 -12.55
N ASN A 17 -7.96 7.74 -13.21
CA ASN A 17 -6.79 7.28 -13.93
C ASN A 17 -5.73 6.68 -13.00
N ASN A 18 -5.48 7.34 -11.87
CA ASN A 18 -4.53 6.85 -10.87
C ASN A 18 -5.00 5.50 -10.30
N ARG A 19 -6.28 5.39 -9.93
CA ARG A 19 -6.87 4.15 -9.44
C ARG A 19 -6.71 2.99 -10.43
N ALA A 20 -6.94 3.24 -11.72
CA ALA A 20 -6.79 2.21 -12.75
C ALA A 20 -5.33 1.74 -12.92
N LEU A 21 -4.38 2.68 -12.87
CA LEU A 21 -2.96 2.40 -13.09
C LEU A 21 -2.24 1.83 -11.86
N THR A 22 -2.81 1.95 -10.67
CA THR A 22 -2.20 1.49 -9.41
C THR A 22 -3.01 0.36 -8.78
N ILE A 23 -4.08 0.66 -8.06
CA ILE A 23 -4.93 -0.34 -7.41
C ILE A 23 -5.45 -1.35 -8.43
N GLY A 24 -5.96 -0.88 -9.58
CA GLY A 24 -6.47 -1.75 -10.63
C GLY A 24 -5.41 -2.67 -11.24
N ALA A 25 -4.15 -2.25 -11.32
CA ALA A 25 -3.06 -3.10 -11.78
C ALA A 25 -2.76 -4.20 -10.75
N ILE A 26 -2.67 -3.86 -9.45
CA ILE A 26 -2.46 -4.84 -8.37
C ILE A 26 -3.60 -5.86 -8.36
N GLU A 27 -4.84 -5.41 -8.44
CA GLU A 27 -6.01 -6.29 -8.46
C GLU A 27 -6.01 -7.24 -9.65
N LYS A 28 -5.62 -6.74 -10.83
CA LYS A 28 -5.49 -7.55 -12.04
C LYS A 28 -4.41 -8.62 -11.88
N ASP A 29 -3.24 -8.26 -11.35
CA ASP A 29 -2.15 -9.21 -11.13
C ASP A 29 -2.57 -10.30 -10.12
N ILE A 30 -3.34 -9.95 -9.09
CA ILE A 30 -3.90 -10.92 -8.13
C ILE A 30 -4.93 -11.83 -8.80
N ASP A 31 -5.85 -11.28 -9.60
CA ASP A 31 -6.88 -12.03 -10.30
C ASP A 31 -6.26 -13.04 -11.30
N GLU A 32 -5.21 -12.62 -12.01
CA GLU A 32 -4.46 -13.49 -12.93
C GLU A 32 -3.65 -14.58 -12.20
N ALA A 33 -3.11 -14.28 -11.00
CA ALA A 33 -2.32 -15.23 -10.23
C ALA A 33 -3.17 -16.28 -9.49
N PHE A 34 -4.42 -15.96 -9.16
CA PHE A 34 -5.32 -16.82 -8.38
C PHE A 34 -6.67 -17.06 -9.08
N PRO A 35 -6.69 -17.69 -10.25
CA PRO A 35 -7.90 -17.83 -11.08
C PRO A 35 -9.02 -18.69 -10.45
N ASP A 36 -8.72 -19.43 -9.38
CA ASP A 36 -9.70 -20.22 -8.63
C ASP A 36 -10.51 -19.40 -7.61
N TYR A 37 -10.15 -18.13 -7.43
CA TYR A 37 -10.80 -17.18 -6.52
C TYR A 37 -11.47 -16.06 -7.32
N GLU A 38 -12.62 -15.60 -6.86
CA GLU A 38 -13.22 -14.35 -7.35
C GLU A 38 -12.54 -13.17 -6.64
N MET A 39 -11.96 -12.25 -7.40
CA MET A 39 -11.40 -11.02 -6.83
C MET A 39 -12.50 -10.00 -6.55
N ARG A 40 -12.52 -9.46 -5.34
CA ARG A 40 -13.39 -8.35 -4.93
C ARG A 40 -12.57 -7.21 -4.34
N ARG A 41 -13.10 -5.99 -4.45
CA ARG A 41 -12.48 -4.75 -3.99
C ARG A 41 -13.17 -4.20 -2.76
N ALA A 42 -12.39 -3.69 -1.80
CA ALA A 42 -12.88 -2.80 -0.76
C ALA A 42 -11.91 -1.64 -0.52
N PHE A 43 -12.44 -0.50 -0.02
CA PHE A 43 -11.63 0.63 0.40
C PHE A 43 -11.78 0.89 1.90
N THR A 44 -10.71 1.39 2.53
CA THR A 44 -10.74 1.79 3.94
C THR A 44 -11.15 3.25 4.13
N SER A 45 -10.91 4.11 3.13
CA SER A 45 -11.23 5.54 3.20
C SER A 45 -12.69 5.83 2.85
N GLN A 46 -13.52 6.04 3.88
CA GLN A 46 -14.92 6.42 3.69
C GLN A 46 -15.08 7.73 2.90
N MET A 47 -14.14 8.66 3.06
CA MET A 47 -14.16 9.91 2.29
C MET A 47 -14.01 9.63 0.80
N VAL A 48 -13.08 8.78 0.39
CA VAL A 48 -12.89 8.39 -1.01
C VAL A 48 -14.13 7.69 -1.55
N ILE A 49 -14.69 6.73 -0.81
CA ILE A 49 -15.92 6.01 -1.16
C ILE A 49 -17.06 7.02 -1.44
N ASN A 50 -17.26 7.98 -0.54
CA ASN A 50 -18.30 8.98 -0.66
C ASN A 50 -18.11 9.91 -1.87
N ILE A 51 -16.86 10.31 -2.17
CA ILE A 51 -16.54 11.11 -3.35
C ILE A 51 -16.87 10.33 -4.63
N LEU A 52 -16.45 9.08 -4.74
CA LEU A 52 -16.70 8.23 -5.91
C LEU A 52 -18.20 8.00 -6.11
N LYS A 53 -18.93 7.70 -5.02
CA LYS A 53 -20.38 7.52 -5.08
C LYS A 53 -21.09 8.79 -5.56
N LYS A 54 -20.71 9.95 -5.03
CA LYS A 54 -21.37 11.22 -5.35
C LYS A 54 -21.03 11.76 -6.76
N ARG A 55 -19.75 11.64 -7.16
CA ARG A 55 -19.25 12.22 -8.40
C ARG A 55 -19.49 11.30 -9.61
N ASP A 56 -19.26 10.00 -9.44
CA ASP A 56 -19.16 9.03 -10.54
C ASP A 56 -20.29 7.99 -10.51
N ASP A 57 -21.16 8.03 -9.48
CA ASP A 57 -22.14 6.98 -9.13
C ASP A 57 -21.50 5.58 -8.99
N LEU A 58 -20.22 5.57 -8.61
CA LEU A 58 -19.45 4.35 -8.42
C LEU A 58 -19.55 3.91 -6.95
N ALA A 59 -20.27 2.82 -6.71
CA ALA A 59 -20.35 2.19 -5.41
C ALA A 59 -19.13 1.30 -5.18
N ILE A 60 -18.38 1.58 -4.12
CA ILE A 60 -17.30 0.72 -3.62
C ILE A 60 -17.60 0.47 -2.16
N ASP A 61 -17.55 -0.79 -1.76
CA ASP A 61 -17.78 -1.19 -0.37
C ASP A 61 -16.59 -0.80 0.52
N ASN A 62 -16.84 -0.44 1.76
CA ASN A 62 -15.82 -0.52 2.80
C ASN A 62 -15.62 -1.99 3.24
N VAL A 63 -14.68 -2.25 4.14
CA VAL A 63 -14.34 -3.63 4.54
C VAL A 63 -15.55 -4.35 5.15
N GLU A 64 -16.31 -3.68 6.01
CA GLU A 64 -17.49 -4.24 6.66
C GLU A 64 -18.61 -4.56 5.64
N GLU A 65 -18.91 -3.61 4.77
CA GLU A 65 -19.91 -3.79 3.70
C GLU A 65 -19.55 -4.93 2.74
N ALA A 66 -18.24 -5.05 2.39
CA ALA A 66 -17.74 -6.12 1.53
C ALA A 66 -17.88 -7.49 2.19
N LEU A 67 -17.61 -7.61 3.50
CA LEU A 67 -17.78 -8.85 4.25
C LEU A 67 -19.26 -9.22 4.41
N GLU A 68 -20.15 -8.27 4.70
CA GLU A 68 -21.59 -8.51 4.75
C GLU A 68 -22.12 -8.97 3.38
N ARG A 69 -21.66 -8.39 2.29
CA ARG A 69 -22.01 -8.82 0.94
C ARG A 69 -21.50 -10.24 0.65
N ALA A 70 -20.28 -10.58 1.06
CA ALA A 70 -19.73 -11.91 0.90
C ALA A 70 -20.56 -12.97 1.65
N LEU A 71 -21.01 -12.66 2.87
CA LEU A 71 -21.92 -13.53 3.63
C LEU A 71 -23.27 -13.71 2.93
N ALA A 72 -23.85 -12.63 2.42
CA ALA A 72 -25.13 -12.68 1.71
C ALA A 72 -25.04 -13.51 0.41
N ASP A 73 -23.88 -13.51 -0.25
CA ASP A 73 -23.60 -14.31 -1.44
C ASP A 73 -23.25 -15.77 -1.14
N GLY A 74 -23.16 -16.18 0.14
CA GLY A 74 -22.84 -17.53 0.58
C GLY A 74 -21.36 -17.91 0.42
N VAL A 75 -20.47 -16.92 0.40
CA VAL A 75 -19.02 -17.13 0.38
C VAL A 75 -18.57 -17.80 1.68
N LYS A 76 -17.69 -18.79 1.59
CA LYS A 76 -17.18 -19.56 2.73
C LYS A 76 -15.75 -19.17 3.10
N THR A 77 -14.93 -18.86 2.11
CA THR A 77 -13.52 -18.48 2.30
C THR A 77 -13.29 -17.09 1.76
N VAL A 78 -12.80 -16.18 2.62
CA VAL A 78 -12.42 -14.81 2.25
C VAL A 78 -10.97 -14.60 2.62
N ILE A 79 -10.09 -14.50 1.62
CA ILE A 79 -8.70 -14.08 1.85
C ILE A 79 -8.68 -12.55 1.82
N ILE A 80 -8.27 -11.92 2.90
CA ILE A 80 -8.12 -10.47 2.97
C ILE A 80 -6.70 -10.13 2.50
N GLN A 81 -6.59 -9.42 1.37
CA GLN A 81 -5.31 -8.96 0.83
C GLN A 81 -5.20 -7.44 0.94
N PRO A 82 -4.52 -6.91 1.97
CA PRO A 82 -4.24 -5.48 2.06
C PRO A 82 -3.21 -5.07 1.01
N THR A 83 -3.38 -3.87 0.43
CA THR A 83 -2.36 -3.23 -0.43
C THR A 83 -1.54 -2.19 0.35
N HIS A 84 -1.64 -2.19 1.66
CA HIS A 84 -0.93 -1.26 2.53
C HIS A 84 0.57 -1.58 2.55
N ILE A 85 1.39 -0.53 2.63
CA ILE A 85 2.85 -0.69 2.66
C ILE A 85 3.32 -1.28 3.99
N MET A 86 2.63 -0.95 5.09
CA MET A 86 3.00 -1.36 6.44
C MET A 86 1.77 -1.64 7.30
N ASN A 87 1.96 -2.32 8.43
CA ASN A 87 0.96 -2.59 9.45
C ASN A 87 0.69 -1.35 10.34
N GLY A 88 0.35 -0.23 9.71
CA GLY A 88 0.05 1.03 10.39
C GLY A 88 -1.35 1.09 10.98
N THR A 89 -1.72 2.29 11.45
CA THR A 89 -3.02 2.59 12.08
C THR A 89 -4.21 2.16 11.20
N GLU A 90 -4.14 2.46 9.91
CA GLU A 90 -5.21 2.13 8.95
C GLU A 90 -5.41 0.60 8.82
N TYR A 91 -4.31 -0.16 8.72
CA TYR A 91 -4.34 -1.62 8.68
C TYR A 91 -4.97 -2.20 9.96
N HIS A 92 -4.54 -1.74 11.13
CA HIS A 92 -5.05 -2.26 12.40
C HIS A 92 -6.52 -1.93 12.61
N PHE A 93 -6.91 -0.66 12.53
CA PHE A 93 -8.27 -0.23 12.89
C PHE A 93 -9.32 -0.48 11.80
N LYS A 94 -8.94 -0.42 10.53
CA LYS A 94 -9.90 -0.53 9.44
C LYS A 94 -9.98 -1.92 8.82
N ILE A 95 -8.90 -2.69 8.90
CA ILE A 95 -8.87 -4.05 8.36
C ILE A 95 -8.96 -5.06 9.50
N LYS A 96 -7.91 -5.16 10.33
CA LYS A 96 -7.80 -6.21 11.34
C LYS A 96 -8.96 -6.20 12.33
N ASP A 97 -9.23 -5.07 13.00
CA ASP A 97 -10.32 -4.94 13.97
C ASP A 97 -11.70 -5.16 13.34
N THR A 98 -11.85 -4.89 12.03
CA THR A 98 -13.09 -5.18 11.32
C THR A 98 -13.22 -6.67 11.05
N VAL A 99 -12.17 -7.29 10.50
CA VAL A 99 -12.17 -8.74 10.17
C VAL A 99 -12.34 -9.60 11.42
N ASP A 100 -11.77 -9.20 12.55
CA ASP A 100 -11.88 -9.92 13.83
C ASP A 100 -13.34 -10.13 14.28
N LYS A 101 -14.29 -9.25 13.87
CA LYS A 101 -15.75 -9.40 14.14
C LYS A 101 -16.43 -10.46 13.26
N TYR A 102 -15.70 -10.97 12.27
CA TYR A 102 -16.23 -11.89 11.25
C TYR A 102 -15.57 -13.28 11.28
N ILE A 103 -14.61 -13.52 12.17
CA ILE A 103 -13.85 -14.78 12.24
C ILE A 103 -14.77 -16.00 12.33
N ASP A 104 -15.81 -15.92 13.14
CA ASP A 104 -16.77 -17.03 13.36
C ASP A 104 -17.88 -17.09 12.30
N LYS A 105 -17.92 -16.15 11.35
CA LYS A 105 -18.97 -16.06 10.32
C LYS A 105 -18.58 -16.75 9.00
N PHE A 106 -17.29 -16.99 8.77
CA PHE A 106 -16.77 -17.68 7.60
C PHE A 106 -16.10 -19.00 7.98
N GLU A 107 -16.00 -19.95 7.05
CA GLU A 107 -15.21 -21.17 7.26
C GLU A 107 -13.71 -20.84 7.36
N ASN A 108 -13.23 -19.86 6.54
CA ASN A 108 -11.88 -19.31 6.58
C ASN A 108 -11.88 -17.82 6.24
N ILE A 109 -11.17 -17.02 7.03
CA ILE A 109 -10.97 -15.59 6.77
C ILE A 109 -9.55 -15.14 7.17
N PRO A 110 -8.50 -15.67 6.51
CA PRO A 110 -7.12 -15.23 6.77
C PRO A 110 -6.89 -13.81 6.26
N ILE A 111 -6.04 -13.07 6.97
CA ILE A 111 -5.52 -11.77 6.56
C ILE A 111 -4.07 -11.95 6.12
N ALA A 112 -3.76 -11.56 4.87
CA ALA A 112 -2.39 -11.48 4.39
C ALA A 112 -1.66 -10.27 4.99
N GLU A 113 -0.34 -10.35 5.03
CA GLU A 113 0.49 -9.28 5.56
C GLU A 113 0.56 -8.08 4.60
N PRO A 114 0.79 -6.85 5.11
CA PRO A 114 1.19 -5.70 4.31
C PRO A 114 2.52 -5.92 3.57
N LEU A 115 2.87 -5.00 2.67
CA LEU A 115 4.02 -5.13 1.78
C LEU A 115 5.37 -5.26 2.50
N LEU A 116 5.60 -4.51 3.59
CA LEU A 116 6.91 -4.43 4.27
C LEU A 116 6.84 -5.00 5.69
N ILE A 117 7.05 -6.30 5.82
CA ILE A 117 7.07 -7.01 7.10
C ILE A 117 8.42 -7.71 7.33
N SER A 118 8.88 -8.51 6.37
CA SER A 118 10.14 -9.27 6.44
C SER A 118 11.31 -8.53 5.79
N ASP A 119 12.54 -8.95 6.10
CA ASP A 119 13.73 -8.40 5.44
C ASP A 119 13.73 -8.68 3.93
N GLU A 120 13.17 -9.81 3.50
CA GLU A 120 13.01 -10.19 2.09
C GLU A 120 12.11 -9.19 1.35
N ASP A 121 11.00 -8.75 1.95
CA ASP A 121 10.11 -7.74 1.37
C ASP A 121 10.86 -6.40 1.11
N PHE A 122 11.72 -6.01 2.05
CA PHE A 122 12.55 -4.82 1.86
C PHE A 122 13.57 -4.99 0.74
N GLU A 123 14.18 -6.19 0.61
CA GLU A 123 15.12 -6.48 -0.47
C GLU A 123 14.44 -6.44 -1.83
N ASP A 124 13.25 -7.02 -1.95
CA ASP A 124 12.44 -7.00 -3.18
C ASP A 124 12.01 -5.58 -3.55
N LEU A 125 11.58 -4.79 -2.55
CA LEU A 125 11.27 -3.37 -2.78
C LEU A 125 12.51 -2.61 -3.27
N ILE A 126 13.67 -2.77 -2.62
CA ILE A 126 14.92 -2.11 -3.01
C ILE A 126 15.27 -2.50 -4.46
N ALA A 127 15.25 -3.79 -4.79
CA ALA A 127 15.49 -4.25 -6.15
C ALA A 127 14.54 -3.58 -7.16
N SER A 128 13.25 -3.46 -6.81
CA SER A 128 12.24 -2.84 -7.66
C SER A 128 12.46 -1.33 -7.86
N ILE A 129 12.75 -0.58 -6.80
CA ILE A 129 12.87 0.88 -6.88
C ILE A 129 14.23 1.35 -7.43
N THR A 130 15.25 0.50 -7.36
CA THR A 130 16.59 0.80 -7.88
C THR A 130 16.81 0.29 -9.32
N SER A 131 16.00 -0.66 -9.80
CA SER A 131 16.10 -1.26 -11.14
C SER A 131 15.55 -0.36 -12.27
N LYS A 132 14.70 0.61 -11.96
CA LYS A 132 13.98 1.44 -12.92
C LYS A 132 14.55 2.84 -13.05
N GLY A 133 15.78 2.96 -13.47
CA GLY A 133 16.35 4.26 -13.80
C GLY A 133 17.85 4.24 -13.62
N ASP A 134 18.56 4.52 -14.70
CA ASP A 134 19.98 4.85 -14.65
C ASP A 134 20.12 6.24 -14.02
N TYR A 135 20.12 6.28 -12.69
CA TYR A 135 20.47 7.49 -11.95
C TYR A 135 21.95 7.40 -11.61
N ASP A 136 22.71 8.31 -12.20
CA ASP A 136 24.11 8.48 -11.90
C ASP A 136 24.34 9.06 -10.50
N ASP A 137 25.59 9.03 -10.04
CA ASP A 137 25.97 9.52 -8.71
C ASP A 137 25.70 11.03 -8.52
N ASP A 138 25.53 11.78 -9.61
CA ASP A 138 25.20 13.20 -9.60
C ASP A 138 23.68 13.46 -9.35
N THR A 139 22.88 12.40 -9.26
CA THR A 139 21.42 12.48 -9.10
C THR A 139 21.00 11.97 -7.73
N ALA A 140 20.40 12.81 -6.90
CA ALA A 140 19.69 12.37 -5.71
C ALA A 140 18.32 11.83 -6.06
N VAL A 141 17.99 10.62 -5.63
CA VAL A 141 16.67 10.00 -5.81
C VAL A 141 15.95 10.00 -4.46
N VAL A 142 14.87 10.76 -4.37
CA VAL A 142 14.11 10.92 -3.13
C VAL A 142 12.76 10.21 -3.25
N PHE A 143 12.50 9.24 -2.39
CA PHE A 143 11.21 8.60 -2.26
C PHE A 143 10.46 9.16 -1.06
N MET A 144 9.21 9.60 -1.27
CA MET A 144 8.36 10.14 -0.23
C MET A 144 7.19 9.20 0.05
N GLY A 145 7.18 8.60 1.24
CA GLY A 145 6.05 7.87 1.79
C GLY A 145 5.05 8.80 2.47
N HIS A 146 3.88 8.26 2.82
CA HIS A 146 2.89 9.06 3.57
C HIS A 146 3.37 9.34 4.99
N GLY A 147 3.95 8.35 5.63
CA GLY A 147 4.28 8.39 7.05
C GLY A 147 3.14 7.91 7.95
N SER A 148 3.45 7.65 9.20
CA SER A 148 2.48 7.22 10.21
C SER A 148 2.93 7.69 11.59
N PRO A 149 2.02 8.08 12.49
CA PRO A 149 2.36 8.35 13.88
C PRO A 149 2.65 7.07 14.68
N ALA A 150 2.38 5.89 14.11
CA ALA A 150 2.59 4.60 14.75
C ALA A 150 4.06 4.15 14.66
N GLU A 151 4.45 3.20 15.52
CA GLU A 151 5.79 2.60 15.53
C GLU A 151 6.14 1.95 14.17
N SER A 152 5.15 1.48 13.43
CA SER A 152 5.33 0.96 12.06
C SER A 152 5.98 1.95 11.10
N ASN A 153 6.03 3.25 11.42
CA ASN A 153 6.78 4.26 10.66
C ASN A 153 8.29 3.95 10.55
N MET A 154 8.81 3.12 11.46
CA MET A 154 10.21 2.64 11.41
C MET A 154 10.58 1.91 10.12
N VAL A 155 9.62 1.44 9.32
CA VAL A 155 9.88 0.84 8.00
C VAL A 155 10.64 1.79 7.07
N TYR A 156 10.38 3.09 7.15
CA TYR A 156 11.08 4.09 6.32
C TYR A 156 12.53 4.26 6.75
N THR A 157 12.80 4.29 8.05
CA THR A 157 14.17 4.35 8.58
C THR A 157 14.94 3.07 8.25
N LYS A 158 14.30 1.91 8.38
CA LYS A 158 14.89 0.62 8.01
C LYS A 158 15.23 0.57 6.52
N LEU A 159 14.29 0.98 5.66
CA LEU A 159 14.50 1.03 4.21
C LEU A 159 15.69 1.93 3.85
N GLN A 160 15.80 3.11 4.45
CA GLN A 160 16.94 4.03 4.26
C GLN A 160 18.26 3.37 4.66
N GLY A 161 18.29 2.69 5.82
CA GLY A 161 19.48 1.96 6.28
C GLY A 161 19.91 0.87 5.29
N MET A 162 18.96 0.04 4.85
CA MET A 162 19.24 -1.05 3.91
C MET A 162 19.70 -0.55 2.53
N LEU A 163 19.14 0.56 2.02
CA LEU A 163 19.61 1.21 0.79
C LEU A 163 21.07 1.62 0.93
N LYS A 164 21.44 2.26 2.04
CA LYS A 164 22.81 2.70 2.31
C LYS A 164 23.76 1.51 2.45
N ASP A 165 23.37 0.46 3.17
CA ASP A 165 24.18 -0.75 3.34
C ASP A 165 24.45 -1.47 2.01
N LYS A 166 23.57 -1.31 1.02
CA LYS A 166 23.73 -1.83 -0.35
C LYS A 166 24.47 -0.89 -1.29
N GLY A 167 24.93 0.27 -0.81
CA GLY A 167 25.72 1.25 -1.59
C GLY A 167 24.87 2.21 -2.43
N PHE A 168 23.58 2.33 -2.16
CA PHE A 168 22.70 3.33 -2.80
C PHE A 168 22.73 4.66 -2.02
N ASP A 169 23.89 5.29 -1.94
CA ASP A 169 24.13 6.49 -1.12
C ASP A 169 23.39 7.73 -1.61
N ASN A 170 22.99 7.74 -2.88
CA ASN A 170 22.22 8.83 -3.51
C ASN A 170 20.70 8.61 -3.44
N TYR A 171 20.21 7.57 -2.71
CA TYR A 171 18.80 7.29 -2.50
C TYR A 171 18.36 7.72 -1.09
N TYR A 172 17.29 8.48 -1.02
CA TYR A 172 16.77 9.06 0.21
C TYR A 172 15.32 8.69 0.41
N ILE A 173 14.95 8.35 1.65
CA ILE A 173 13.59 8.03 2.04
C ILE A 173 13.08 9.11 2.99
N GLY A 174 11.93 9.69 2.67
CA GLY A 174 11.24 10.66 3.52
C GLY A 174 9.76 10.35 3.63
N THR A 175 9.07 11.08 4.50
CA THR A 175 7.63 10.98 4.70
C THR A 175 6.97 12.36 4.72
N VAL A 176 5.65 12.39 4.46
CA VAL A 176 4.87 13.63 4.45
C VAL A 176 4.40 13.99 5.86
N GLU A 177 3.98 13.01 6.66
CA GLU A 177 3.32 13.24 7.94
C GLU A 177 4.13 12.76 9.17
N ALA A 178 5.36 12.23 8.95
CA ALA A 178 6.18 11.70 10.04
C ALA A 178 7.67 11.96 9.79
N LYS A 179 8.56 11.33 10.58
CA LYS A 179 10.01 11.40 10.40
C LYS A 179 10.55 10.14 9.68
N PRO A 180 11.59 10.30 8.82
CA PRO A 180 12.20 11.57 8.39
C PRO A 180 11.23 12.38 7.51
N ASP A 181 11.06 13.66 7.80
CA ASP A 181 10.20 14.54 7.01
C ASP A 181 10.95 15.21 5.86
N TYR A 182 10.25 16.10 5.16
CA TYR A 182 10.82 16.84 4.03
C TYR A 182 12.08 17.63 4.41
N ASP A 183 12.10 18.30 5.57
CA ASP A 183 13.23 19.12 6.00
C ASP A 183 14.44 18.24 6.38
N ASP A 184 14.22 17.08 6.98
CA ASP A 184 15.28 16.11 7.26
C ASP A 184 15.92 15.61 5.95
N VAL A 185 15.10 15.23 4.98
CA VAL A 185 15.57 14.75 3.66
C VAL A 185 16.29 15.87 2.90
N LEU A 186 15.74 17.08 2.94
CA LEU A 186 16.37 18.24 2.28
C LEU A 186 17.75 18.55 2.87
N ALA A 187 17.92 18.41 4.20
CA ALA A 187 19.21 18.56 4.86
C ALA A 187 20.20 17.50 4.37
N MET A 188 19.81 16.22 4.35
CA MET A 188 20.67 15.13 3.85
C MET A 188 21.07 15.30 2.40
N VAL A 189 20.13 15.69 1.53
CA VAL A 189 20.40 15.89 0.10
C VAL A 189 21.36 17.08 -0.13
N LYS A 190 21.28 18.14 0.70
CA LYS A 190 22.19 19.30 0.62
C LYS A 190 23.62 19.02 1.03
N GLU A 191 23.88 17.94 1.76
CA GLU A 191 25.24 17.50 2.10
C GLU A 191 25.95 16.85 0.91
N GLY A 192 25.19 16.38 -0.09
CA GLY A 192 25.71 15.82 -1.33
C GLY A 192 25.89 16.88 -2.42
N ASP A 193 26.79 16.62 -3.36
CA ASP A 193 27.08 17.51 -4.52
C ASP A 193 26.23 17.04 -5.74
N TYR A 194 24.92 17.03 -5.60
CA TYR A 194 24.01 16.57 -6.65
C TYR A 194 23.67 17.68 -7.64
N LYS A 195 23.68 17.36 -8.93
CA LYS A 195 23.23 18.24 -10.02
C LYS A 195 21.75 18.14 -10.29
N LYS A 196 21.12 17.02 -9.89
CA LYS A 196 19.73 16.72 -10.14
C LYS A 196 19.08 16.06 -8.92
N ILE A 197 17.82 16.38 -8.68
CA ILE A 197 16.99 15.71 -7.69
C ILE A 197 15.78 15.12 -8.42
N VAL A 198 15.53 13.84 -8.20
CA VAL A 198 14.34 13.13 -8.68
C VAL A 198 13.46 12.78 -7.49
N LEU A 199 12.27 13.34 -7.44
CA LEU A 199 11.28 13.06 -6.40
C LEU A 199 10.28 12.04 -6.91
N LYS A 200 10.07 10.98 -6.14
CA LYS A 200 9.12 9.89 -6.43
C LYS A 200 8.21 9.60 -5.24
N PRO A 201 6.94 9.24 -5.44
CA PRO A 201 6.12 8.73 -4.37
C PRO A 201 6.55 7.30 -3.98
N LEU A 202 6.56 7.02 -2.68
CA LEU A 202 6.59 5.67 -2.11
C LEU A 202 5.23 5.40 -1.50
N MET A 203 4.24 5.33 -2.36
CA MET A 203 2.82 5.18 -2.03
C MET A 203 2.15 4.35 -3.11
N VAL A 204 1.18 3.51 -2.72
CA VAL A 204 0.38 2.73 -3.69
C VAL A 204 -0.45 3.66 -4.55
N VAL A 205 -0.98 4.73 -3.97
CA VAL A 205 -1.73 5.77 -4.67
C VAL A 205 -1.21 7.14 -4.27
N ALA A 206 -1.16 8.05 -5.24
CA ALA A 206 -0.98 9.48 -5.00
C ALA A 206 -2.33 10.18 -5.24
N GLY A 207 -2.72 11.06 -4.33
CA GLY A 207 -3.98 11.78 -4.48
C GLY A 207 -4.15 12.82 -3.41
#